data_1f57d3fffcf1374fd36d9d11bd066ece
#
_entry.id   1f57d3fffcf1374fd36d9d11bd066ece
#
_cell.length_a   1.000
_cell.length_b   1.000
_cell.length_c   1.000
_cell.angle_alpha   90.00
_cell.angle_beta   90.00
_cell.angle_gamma   90.00
#
_symmetry.space_group_name_H-M   'P 1'
#
loop_
_entity.id
_entity.type
_entity.pdbx_description
1 polymer ?
#
loop_
_entity_poly.entity_id
_entity_poly.type
_entity_poly.pdbx_seq_one_letter_code
_entity_poly.pdbx_strand_id
1 'polypeptide(L)'
;MFDIIAVDISGRHMENGEYFMVCVAVSFSVSPDHIDKTHQVNIRQFTSINAPEITDVVTMVEKTVEGLDPRATIVMEAGDMFNRPQWLAASMFSRDFKYQESLGERRAIEIAHHISVSARRLLKIKCSLSLQSDKGDIIN
;
A
#
# COMPACT_ATOMS: atom_id res chain seq x y z
N MET A 1 19.77 10.06 -8.42
CA MET A 1 18.92 8.85 -8.33
C MET A 1 18.77 8.46 -6.88
N PHE A 2 17.54 8.28 -6.45
CA PHE A 2 17.22 7.92 -5.05
C PHE A 2 16.41 6.64 -5.03
N ASP A 3 16.67 5.78 -4.06
CA ASP A 3 15.88 4.56 -3.88
C ASP A 3 14.75 4.84 -2.91
N ILE A 4 13.52 4.59 -3.36
CA ILE A 4 12.32 4.81 -2.58
C ILE A 4 11.42 3.58 -2.61
N ILE A 5 10.49 3.52 -1.66
CA ILE A 5 9.41 2.56 -1.68
C ILE A 5 8.12 3.37 -1.71
N ALA A 6 7.44 3.36 -2.86
CA ALA A 6 6.17 4.04 -3.00
C ALA A 6 5.07 3.13 -2.46
N VAL A 7 4.26 3.65 -1.54
CA VAL A 7 3.22 2.86 -0.88
C VAL A 7 1.86 3.49 -1.12
N ASP A 8 0.87 2.66 -1.43
CA ASP A 8 -0.51 3.08 -1.56
C ASP A 8 -1.43 2.03 -0.97
N ILE A 9 -2.54 2.47 -0.39
CA ILE A 9 -3.55 1.60 0.19
C ILE A 9 -4.90 1.91 -0.47
N SER A 10 -5.57 0.87 -0.97
CA SER A 10 -6.92 0.99 -1.50
C SER A 10 -7.91 0.22 -0.62
N GLY A 11 -9.19 0.61 -0.69
CA GLY A 11 -10.24 -0.10 0.03
C GLY A 11 -10.48 0.36 1.44
N ARG A 12 -10.20 1.63 1.75
CA ARG A 12 -10.38 2.16 3.10
C ARG A 12 -11.83 2.58 3.39
N HIS A 13 -12.78 2.08 2.59
CA HIS A 13 -14.21 2.30 2.80
C HIS A 13 -14.89 0.98 3.09
N MET A 14 -15.90 1.02 3.96
CA MET A 14 -16.63 -0.18 4.31
C MET A 14 -17.48 -0.67 3.14
N GLU A 15 -17.41 -1.96 2.87
CA GLU A 15 -18.27 -2.63 1.90
C GLU A 15 -18.75 -3.94 2.51
N ASN A 16 -20.05 -4.18 2.44
CA ASN A 16 -20.65 -5.43 2.96
C ASN A 16 -20.26 -5.75 4.40
N GLY A 17 -20.18 -4.72 5.25
CA GLY A 17 -19.92 -4.91 6.68
C GLY A 17 -18.46 -5.05 7.05
N GLU A 18 -17.52 -4.92 6.09
CA GLU A 18 -16.11 -5.01 6.41
C GLU A 18 -15.27 -4.09 5.52
N TYR A 19 -14.03 -3.91 5.94
CA TYR A 19 -13.02 -3.20 5.16
C TYR A 19 -12.12 -4.25 4.50
N PHE A 20 -12.08 -4.24 3.18
CA PHE A 20 -11.17 -5.10 2.41
C PHE A 20 -10.12 -4.18 1.80
N MET A 21 -8.92 -4.20 2.38
CA MET A 21 -7.86 -3.27 2.00
C MET A 21 -6.71 -4.00 1.33
N VAL A 22 -6.09 -3.32 0.37
CA VAL A 22 -4.88 -3.81 -0.28
C VAL A 22 -3.82 -2.75 -0.16
N CYS A 23 -2.69 -3.12 0.42
CA CYS A 23 -1.52 -2.26 0.53
C CYS A 23 -0.48 -2.74 -0.48
N VAL A 24 0.05 -1.80 -1.26
CA VAL A 24 1.06 -2.07 -2.28
C VAL A 24 2.30 -1.26 -1.95
N ALA A 25 3.44 -1.90 -2.00
CA ALA A 25 4.74 -1.26 -1.84
C ALA A 25 5.58 -1.58 -3.06
N VAL A 26 5.99 -0.56 -3.78
CA VAL A 26 6.80 -0.72 -5.00
C VAL A 26 8.16 -0.05 -4.79
N SER A 27 9.21 -0.81 -4.98
CA SER A 27 10.58 -0.32 -4.85
C SER A 27 11.04 0.27 -6.18
N PHE A 28 11.42 1.54 -6.16
CA PHE A 28 11.87 2.27 -7.35
C PHE A 28 13.19 2.98 -7.10
N SER A 29 13.93 3.20 -8.17
CA SER A 29 14.96 4.24 -8.20
C SER A 29 14.39 5.40 -8.99
N VAL A 30 14.38 6.60 -8.42
CA VAL A 30 13.77 7.78 -9.02
C VAL A 30 14.76 8.94 -9.13
N SER A 31 14.57 9.75 -10.16
CA SER A 31 15.17 11.07 -10.30
C SER A 31 14.11 12.12 -9.98
N PRO A 32 14.45 13.40 -9.86
CA PRO A 32 13.48 14.43 -9.48
C PRO A 32 12.23 14.48 -10.36
N ASP A 33 12.32 14.08 -11.62
CA ASP A 33 11.21 14.21 -12.57
C ASP A 33 10.74 12.90 -13.20
N HIS A 34 11.40 11.77 -12.90
CA HIS A 34 11.01 10.49 -13.53
C HIS A 34 11.47 9.27 -12.72
N ILE A 35 10.97 8.12 -13.13
CA ILE A 35 11.35 6.83 -12.57
C ILE A 35 12.44 6.24 -13.42
N ASP A 36 13.57 5.90 -12.80
CA ASP A 36 14.71 5.31 -13.51
C ASP A 36 14.59 3.78 -13.60
N LYS A 37 14.18 3.14 -12.51
CA LYS A 37 14.05 1.69 -12.45
C LYS A 37 12.94 1.27 -11.50
N THR A 38 12.29 0.17 -11.83
CA THR A 38 11.37 -0.53 -10.95
C THR A 38 12.03 -1.82 -10.50
N HIS A 39 12.12 -2.07 -9.21
CA HIS A 39 12.82 -3.23 -8.66
C HIS A 39 11.86 -4.34 -8.24
N GLN A 40 10.94 -4.07 -7.33
CA GLN A 40 10.11 -5.11 -6.75
C GLN A 40 8.76 -4.56 -6.34
N VAL A 41 7.73 -5.39 -6.41
CA VAL A 41 6.37 -5.06 -5.99
C VAL A 41 5.94 -6.05 -4.92
N ASN A 42 5.52 -5.54 -3.77
CA ASN A 42 4.89 -6.33 -2.72
C ASN A 42 3.43 -5.92 -2.61
N ILE A 43 2.54 -6.91 -2.54
CA ILE A 43 1.09 -6.69 -2.43
C ILE A 43 0.59 -7.50 -1.24
N ARG A 44 -0.14 -6.85 -0.32
CA ARG A 44 -0.77 -7.53 0.81
C ARG A 44 -2.21 -7.10 0.97
N GLN A 45 -3.07 -8.07 1.32
CA GLN A 45 -4.46 -7.77 1.64
C GLN A 45 -4.66 -7.82 3.14
N PHE A 46 -5.55 -6.96 3.61
CA PHE A 46 -5.94 -6.87 5.03
C PHE A 46 -7.45 -6.71 5.11
N THR A 47 -8.06 -7.37 6.08
CA THR A 47 -9.48 -7.23 6.31
C THR A 47 -9.72 -6.81 7.74
N SER A 48 -10.76 -6.01 7.97
CA SER A 48 -11.14 -5.56 9.31
C SER A 48 -12.62 -5.21 9.34
N ILE A 49 -13.26 -5.43 10.48
CA ILE A 49 -14.64 -4.99 10.68
C ILE A 49 -14.67 -3.56 11.21
N ASN A 50 -13.55 -3.05 11.67
CA ASN A 50 -13.42 -1.68 12.18
C ASN A 50 -12.69 -0.80 11.19
N ALA A 51 -13.01 0.49 11.16
CA ALA A 51 -12.30 1.46 10.34
C ALA A 51 -10.83 1.49 10.74
N PRO A 52 -9.90 1.54 9.78
CA PRO A 52 -8.48 1.58 10.11
C PRO A 52 -8.13 2.91 10.78
N GLU A 53 -7.37 2.82 11.85
CA GLU A 53 -6.77 3.97 12.51
C GLU A 53 -5.36 4.18 11.96
N ILE A 54 -4.74 5.29 12.29
CA ILE A 54 -3.39 5.59 11.79
C ILE A 54 -2.37 4.50 12.18
N THR A 55 -2.51 3.95 13.38
CA THR A 55 -1.63 2.85 13.82
C THR A 55 -1.83 1.59 12.99
N ASP A 56 -3.05 1.34 12.54
CA ASP A 56 -3.33 0.21 11.66
C ASP A 56 -2.67 0.40 10.30
N VAL A 57 -2.72 1.64 9.78
CA VAL A 57 -2.06 1.96 8.51
C VAL A 57 -0.55 1.72 8.62
N VAL A 58 0.06 2.19 9.70
CA VAL A 58 1.50 1.98 9.92
C VAL A 58 1.81 0.49 9.95
N THR A 59 1.01 -0.30 10.66
CA THR A 59 1.21 -1.75 10.73
C THR A 59 1.09 -2.41 9.34
N MET A 60 0.09 -2.01 8.56
CA MET A 60 -0.08 -2.54 7.20
C MET A 60 1.13 -2.21 6.33
N VAL A 61 1.61 -0.97 6.39
CA VAL A 61 2.77 -0.55 5.61
C VAL A 61 4.03 -1.30 6.04
N GLU A 62 4.28 -1.37 7.34
CA GLU A 62 5.46 -2.07 7.88
C GLU A 62 5.49 -3.54 7.42
N LYS A 63 4.36 -4.21 7.41
CA LYS A 63 4.27 -5.59 6.93
C LYS A 63 4.48 -5.69 5.43
N THR A 64 3.94 -4.74 4.67
CA THR A 64 4.02 -4.79 3.21
C THR A 64 5.42 -4.50 2.69
N VAL A 65 6.19 -3.67 3.39
CA VAL A 65 7.56 -3.35 2.98
C VAL A 65 8.59 -4.39 3.43
N GLU A 66 8.19 -5.39 4.18
CA GLU A 66 9.11 -6.45 4.60
C GLU A 66 9.79 -7.09 3.38
N GLY A 67 11.10 -7.26 3.46
CA GLY A 67 11.88 -7.85 2.37
C GLY A 67 12.35 -6.85 1.32
N LEU A 68 11.88 -5.62 1.36
CA LEU A 68 12.40 -4.57 0.48
C LEU A 68 13.61 -3.89 1.15
N ASP A 69 14.43 -3.21 0.33
CA ASP A 69 15.66 -2.58 0.81
C ASP A 69 15.38 -1.71 2.05
N PRO A 70 15.97 -2.06 3.21
CA PRO A 70 15.70 -1.30 4.45
C PRO A 70 16.26 0.12 4.42
N ARG A 71 17.13 0.44 3.45
CA ARG A 71 17.70 1.78 3.31
C ARG A 71 16.88 2.68 2.43
N ALA A 72 15.91 2.13 1.68
CA ALA A 72 15.05 2.94 0.83
C ALA A 72 14.02 3.69 1.68
N THR A 73 13.76 4.94 1.29
CA THR A 73 12.79 5.78 1.99
C THR A 73 11.37 5.42 1.59
N ILE A 74 10.49 5.23 2.56
CA ILE A 74 9.06 5.05 2.30
C ILE A 74 8.49 6.40 1.88
N VAL A 75 7.75 6.42 0.76
CA VAL A 75 7.07 7.62 0.27
C VAL A 75 5.58 7.32 0.18
N MET A 76 4.77 8.20 0.76
CA MET A 76 3.31 8.07 0.76
C MET A 76 2.65 9.42 0.49
N GLU A 77 1.35 9.40 0.20
CA GLU A 77 0.54 10.60 0.18
C GLU A 77 0.14 10.97 1.60
N ALA A 78 0.06 12.26 1.89
CA ALA A 78 -0.32 12.73 3.22
C ALA A 78 -1.70 12.23 3.64
N GLY A 79 -2.64 12.11 2.70
CA GLY A 79 -3.99 11.62 2.97
C GLY A 79 -4.01 10.23 3.56
N ASP A 80 -3.10 9.35 3.15
CA ASP A 80 -3.02 7.99 3.69
C ASP A 80 -2.58 7.98 5.15
N MET A 81 -1.93 9.03 5.61
CA MET A 81 -1.52 9.21 7.00
C MET A 81 -2.39 10.26 7.72
N PHE A 82 -3.66 10.38 7.30
CA PHE A 82 -4.65 11.27 7.92
C PHE A 82 -4.19 12.73 7.96
N ASN A 83 -3.40 13.14 6.98
CA ASN A 83 -2.84 14.49 6.85
C ASN A 83 -2.06 14.96 8.08
N ARG A 84 -1.45 14.02 8.81
CA ARG A 84 -0.60 14.38 9.95
C ARG A 84 0.67 15.09 9.46
N PRO A 85 1.26 15.95 10.28
CA PRO A 85 2.54 16.57 9.91
C PRO A 85 3.59 15.52 9.59
N GLN A 86 4.47 15.80 8.63
CA GLN A 86 5.46 14.83 8.19
C GLN A 86 6.34 14.32 9.34
N TRP A 87 6.76 15.19 10.24
CA TRP A 87 7.61 14.78 11.36
C TRP A 87 6.91 13.75 12.26
N LEU A 88 5.60 13.89 12.43
CA LEU A 88 4.84 12.96 13.25
C LEU A 88 4.66 11.63 12.53
N ALA A 89 4.25 11.66 11.26
CA ALA A 89 4.10 10.46 10.46
C ALA A 89 5.43 9.70 10.38
N ALA A 90 6.53 10.40 10.12
CA ALA A 90 7.84 9.79 10.03
C ALA A 90 8.26 9.10 11.33
N SER A 91 7.87 9.65 12.48
CA SER A 91 8.22 9.07 13.78
C SER A 91 7.54 7.73 14.04
N MET A 92 6.49 7.40 13.29
CA MET A 92 5.73 6.17 13.49
C MET A 92 6.32 4.97 12.73
N PHE A 93 7.24 5.19 11.81
CA PHE A 93 7.85 4.13 11.01
C PHE A 93 9.25 3.77 11.50
N SER A 94 9.64 2.51 11.28
CA SER A 94 10.95 2.02 11.68
C SER A 94 12.06 2.40 10.71
N ARG A 95 11.72 2.90 9.54
CA ARG A 95 12.68 3.32 8.53
C ARG A 95 12.34 4.72 8.03
N ASP A 96 13.22 5.30 7.21
CA ASP A 96 13.01 6.64 6.68
C ASP A 96 11.68 6.75 5.95
N PHE A 97 10.98 7.85 6.21
CA PHE A 97 9.66 8.12 5.66
C PHE A 97 9.55 9.59 5.26
N LYS A 98 8.85 9.83 4.15
CA LYS A 98 8.49 11.19 3.75
C LYS A 98 7.20 11.17 2.94
N TYR A 99 6.53 12.32 2.86
CA TYR A 99 5.44 12.50 1.91
C TYR A 99 6.02 12.81 0.54
N GLN A 100 5.24 12.52 -0.50
CA GLN A 100 5.67 12.80 -1.87
C GLN A 100 5.90 14.31 -2.07
N GLU A 101 6.98 14.65 -2.76
CA GLU A 101 7.31 16.04 -3.09
C GLU A 101 7.64 16.21 -4.56
N SER A 102 8.60 15.43 -5.05
CA SER A 102 9.07 15.54 -6.42
C SER A 102 8.10 14.92 -7.43
N LEU A 103 8.23 15.30 -8.68
CA LEU A 103 7.45 14.69 -9.76
C LEU A 103 7.74 13.19 -9.90
N GLY A 104 9.01 12.79 -9.74
CA GLY A 104 9.39 11.38 -9.78
C GLY A 104 8.69 10.57 -8.69
N GLU A 105 8.61 11.12 -7.47
CA GLU A 105 7.89 10.49 -6.37
C GLU A 105 6.39 10.40 -6.63
N ARG A 106 5.80 11.46 -7.18
CA ARG A 106 4.38 11.46 -7.52
C ARG A 106 4.04 10.39 -8.56
N ARG A 107 4.89 10.25 -9.58
CA ARG A 107 4.71 9.22 -10.60
C ARG A 107 4.82 7.82 -10.01
N ALA A 108 5.74 7.63 -9.08
CA ALA A 108 5.89 6.36 -8.37
C ALA A 108 4.63 6.02 -7.57
N ILE A 109 4.07 6.99 -6.86
CA ILE A 109 2.83 6.82 -6.11
C ILE A 109 1.66 6.52 -7.05
N GLU A 110 1.58 7.18 -8.21
CA GLU A 110 0.53 6.89 -9.20
C GLU A 110 0.58 5.43 -9.63
N ILE A 111 1.76 4.88 -9.87
CA ILE A 111 1.91 3.47 -10.23
C ILE A 111 1.45 2.58 -9.10
N ALA A 112 1.90 2.85 -7.87
CA ALA A 112 1.47 2.09 -6.70
C ALA A 112 -0.06 2.14 -6.54
N HIS A 113 -0.66 3.30 -6.78
CA HIS A 113 -2.11 3.48 -6.73
C HIS A 113 -2.83 2.59 -7.75
N HIS A 114 -2.41 2.61 -9.00
CA HIS A 114 -3.02 1.79 -10.03
C HIS A 114 -2.88 0.30 -9.72
N ILE A 115 -1.74 -0.11 -9.20
CA ILE A 115 -1.53 -1.50 -8.80
C ILE A 115 -2.46 -1.87 -7.65
N SER A 116 -2.58 -1.01 -6.62
CA SER A 116 -3.41 -1.30 -5.45
C SER A 116 -4.88 -1.44 -5.82
N VAL A 117 -5.40 -0.56 -6.67
CA VAL A 117 -6.78 -0.61 -7.13
C VAL A 117 -7.04 -1.87 -7.95
N SER A 118 -6.15 -2.17 -8.89
CA SER A 118 -6.28 -3.35 -9.75
C SER A 118 -6.17 -4.64 -8.97
N ALA A 119 -5.19 -4.72 -8.08
CA ALA A 119 -4.99 -5.90 -7.23
C ALA A 119 -6.19 -6.12 -6.31
N ARG A 120 -6.74 -5.06 -5.74
CA ARG A 120 -7.92 -5.16 -4.89
C ARG A 120 -9.09 -5.77 -5.62
N ARG A 121 -9.35 -5.32 -6.85
CA ARG A 121 -10.43 -5.87 -7.68
C ARG A 121 -10.25 -7.35 -7.94
N LEU A 122 -9.05 -7.75 -8.33
CA LEU A 122 -8.74 -9.15 -8.59
C LEU A 122 -8.86 -10.02 -7.35
N LEU A 123 -8.35 -9.55 -6.22
CA LEU A 123 -8.41 -10.30 -4.97
C LEU A 123 -9.83 -10.43 -4.46
N LYS A 124 -10.67 -9.40 -4.62
CA LYS A 124 -12.08 -9.47 -4.25
C LYS A 124 -12.82 -10.53 -5.09
N ILE A 125 -12.57 -10.57 -6.38
CA ILE A 125 -13.17 -11.57 -7.28
C ILE A 125 -12.73 -12.97 -6.84
N LYS A 126 -11.45 -13.16 -6.60
CA LYS A 126 -10.90 -14.44 -6.16
C LYS A 126 -11.52 -14.89 -4.84
N CYS A 127 -11.63 -14.01 -3.87
CA CYS A 127 -12.25 -14.34 -2.58
C CYS A 127 -13.72 -14.69 -2.74
N SER A 128 -14.47 -13.97 -3.58
CA SER A 128 -15.87 -14.28 -3.85
C SER A 128 -16.03 -15.64 -4.50
N LEU A 129 -15.19 -15.98 -5.45
CA LEU A 129 -15.22 -17.29 -6.10
C LEU A 129 -14.89 -18.41 -5.12
N SER A 130 -13.91 -18.20 -4.26
CA SER A 130 -13.56 -19.17 -3.22
C SER A 130 -14.72 -19.40 -2.26
N LEU A 131 -15.40 -18.34 -1.83
CA LEU A 131 -16.55 -18.44 -0.95
C LEU A 131 -17.71 -19.19 -1.62
N GLN A 132 -17.96 -18.91 -2.89
CA GLN A 132 -18.99 -19.61 -3.66
C GLN A 132 -18.64 -21.10 -3.77
N SER A 133 -17.40 -21.41 -4.03
CA SER A 133 -16.93 -22.78 -4.11
C SER A 133 -17.13 -23.51 -2.79
N ASP A 134 -16.79 -22.87 -1.68
CA ASP A 134 -16.97 -23.44 -0.35
C ASP A 134 -18.44 -23.68 -0.02
N LYS A 135 -19.33 -22.85 -0.53
CA LYS A 135 -20.77 -22.99 -0.29
C LYS A 135 -21.43 -23.99 -1.22
N GLY A 136 -21.06 -23.98 -2.48
CA GLY A 136 -21.69 -24.79 -3.50
C GLY A 136 -21.05 -26.13 -3.69
N ASP A 137 -19.83 -26.26 -3.31
CA ASP A 137 -19.07 -27.48 -3.49
C ASP A 137 -18.32 -27.80 -2.23
N ILE A 138 -18.67 -28.87 -1.69
CA ILE A 138 -18.05 -29.28 -0.50
C ILE A 138 -16.67 -29.73 -0.67
N ILE A 139 -16.24 -29.83 -1.82
CA ILE A 139 -14.92 -30.27 -2.04
C ILE A 139 -13.92 -29.24 -1.88
N ASN A 140 -14.20 -28.19 -2.36
CA ASN A 140 -13.23 -27.19 -2.46
C ASN A 140 -11.91 -27.38 -1.87
#